data_8f36910e524ce4f4b3395921a8b435e0
#
_entry.id   8f36910e524ce4f4b3395921a8b435e0
#
_cell.length_a   1.000
_cell.length_b   1.000
_cell.length_c   1.000
_cell.angle_alpha   90.00
_cell.angle_beta   90.00
_cell.angle_gamma   90.00
#
_symmetry.space_group_name_H-M   'P 1'
#
loop_
_entity.id
_entity.type
_entity.pdbx_description
1 polymer ?
#
loop_
_entity_poly.entity_id
_entity_poly.type
_entity_poly.pdbx_seq_one_letter_code
_entity_poly.pdbx_strand_id
1 'polypeptide(L)'
;YRADMVLFDNLTDFNPLMVFSNGIQFKPHPDTLLKRDPRIYNSVHLAPRKPGILDLPVHENMPVINLVPGELLTNLTFENVPEEDGKFVPTPELLKAAVFERHMSSGRVGVGILRGMRLANGAIASTVGHDSHNLIVVGDNDGDMLAAVDALEAASGGFVVVSQGKVQ
;
A
#
# COMPACT_ATOMS: atom_id res chain seq x y z
N TYR A 1 25.65 -20.26 -23.67
CA TYR A 1 24.20 -20.06 -23.44
C TYR A 1 23.78 -20.98 -22.28
N ARG A 2 23.03 -20.44 -21.33
CA ARG A 2 22.39 -21.23 -20.28
C ARG A 2 21.05 -21.73 -20.84
N ALA A 3 20.82 -23.03 -20.77
CA ALA A 3 19.54 -23.59 -21.23
C ALA A 3 18.50 -23.48 -20.09
N ASP A 4 17.95 -22.26 -19.92
CA ASP A 4 16.81 -21.99 -19.03
C ASP A 4 15.55 -22.02 -19.87
N MET A 5 14.69 -23.01 -19.66
CA MET A 5 13.53 -23.28 -20.51
C MET A 5 12.35 -23.76 -19.65
N VAL A 6 11.15 -23.40 -20.09
CA VAL A 6 9.90 -23.96 -19.55
C VAL A 6 9.13 -24.59 -20.71
N LEU A 7 8.72 -25.83 -20.53
CA LEU A 7 7.86 -26.55 -21.47
C LEU A 7 6.43 -26.53 -20.94
N PHE A 8 5.50 -26.09 -21.75
CA PHE A 8 4.06 -26.06 -21.43
C PHE A 8 3.32 -27.11 -22.26
N ASP A 9 2.19 -27.60 -21.74
CA ASP A 9 1.27 -28.49 -22.48
C ASP A 9 0.48 -27.71 -23.56
N ASN A 10 0.11 -26.46 -23.26
CA ASN A 10 -0.60 -25.57 -24.16
C ASN A 10 -0.29 -24.10 -23.82
N LEU A 11 -0.70 -23.18 -24.70
CA LEU A 11 -0.51 -21.73 -24.54
C LEU A 11 -1.72 -21.01 -23.92
N THR A 12 -2.73 -21.75 -23.48
CA THR A 12 -3.94 -21.18 -22.87
C THR A 12 -3.82 -21.15 -21.34
N ASP A 13 -3.50 -22.28 -20.76
CA ASP A 13 -3.45 -22.44 -19.28
C ASP A 13 -2.05 -22.26 -18.72
N PHE A 14 -1.03 -22.28 -19.58
CA PHE A 14 0.38 -22.15 -19.21
C PHE A 14 0.83 -23.09 -18.08
N ASN A 15 0.29 -24.32 -18.05
CA ASN A 15 0.73 -25.32 -17.07
C ASN A 15 2.12 -25.86 -17.44
N PRO A 16 3.15 -25.67 -16.62
CA PRO A 16 4.48 -26.13 -16.91
C PRO A 16 4.59 -27.65 -16.78
N LEU A 17 4.94 -28.33 -17.87
CA LEU A 17 5.23 -29.77 -17.89
C LEU A 17 6.65 -30.05 -17.38
N MET A 18 7.61 -29.21 -17.79
CA MET A 18 9.01 -29.29 -17.40
C MET A 18 9.63 -27.91 -17.29
N VAL A 19 10.51 -27.77 -16.32
CA VAL A 19 11.35 -26.58 -16.14
C VAL A 19 12.79 -27.01 -16.15
N PHE A 20 13.63 -26.30 -16.90
CA PHE A 20 15.07 -26.51 -16.94
C PHE A 20 15.77 -25.23 -16.49
N SER A 21 16.81 -25.39 -15.69
CA SER A 21 17.73 -24.32 -15.31
C SER A 21 19.15 -24.77 -15.52
N ASN A 22 19.94 -24.00 -16.27
CA ASN A 22 21.29 -24.35 -16.71
C ASN A 22 21.37 -25.72 -17.41
N GLY A 23 20.36 -26.10 -18.18
CA GLY A 23 20.26 -27.38 -18.86
C GLY A 23 19.91 -28.58 -17.97
N ILE A 24 19.68 -28.35 -16.68
CA ILE A 24 19.26 -29.38 -15.74
C ILE A 24 17.79 -29.30 -15.49
N GLN A 25 17.05 -30.40 -15.60
CA GLN A 25 15.64 -30.43 -15.28
C GLN A 25 15.44 -30.14 -13.80
N PHE A 26 14.67 -29.05 -13.52
CA PHE A 26 14.23 -28.73 -12.18
C PHE A 26 13.11 -29.70 -11.75
N LYS A 27 13.34 -30.38 -10.64
CA LYS A 27 12.30 -31.19 -9.97
C LYS A 27 12.00 -30.51 -8.64
N PRO A 28 10.75 -30.03 -8.43
CA PRO A 28 10.36 -29.48 -7.13
C PRO A 28 10.61 -30.52 -6.05
N HIS A 29 11.39 -30.18 -5.04
CA HIS A 29 11.59 -31.04 -3.88
C HIS A 29 10.74 -30.47 -2.72
N PRO A 30 9.91 -31.29 -2.05
CA PRO A 30 9.06 -30.83 -0.96
C PRO A 30 9.83 -30.11 0.16
N ASP A 31 11.10 -30.49 0.37
CA ASP A 31 11.95 -29.91 1.41
C ASP A 31 12.73 -28.66 0.98
N THR A 32 12.60 -28.25 -0.29
CA THR A 32 13.14 -26.97 -0.78
C THR A 32 12.22 -25.78 -0.50
N LEU A 33 11.19 -25.96 0.30
CA LEU A 33 10.59 -24.84 1.01
C LEU A 33 11.71 -24.20 1.82
N LEU A 34 12.27 -23.13 1.26
CA LEU A 34 13.29 -22.30 1.90
C LEU A 34 12.89 -22.18 3.37
N LYS A 35 13.77 -22.56 4.28
CA LYS A 35 13.62 -22.20 5.69
C LYS A 35 13.50 -20.69 5.70
N ARG A 36 12.27 -20.20 5.77
CA ARG A 36 12.03 -18.77 5.71
C ARG A 36 12.72 -18.14 6.90
N ASP A 37 13.62 -17.21 6.66
CA ASP A 37 14.29 -16.49 7.72
C ASP A 37 13.24 -15.82 8.60
N PRO A 38 13.22 -16.04 9.93
CA PRO A 38 12.25 -15.41 10.81
C PRO A 38 12.21 -13.88 10.70
N ARG A 39 13.31 -13.26 10.25
CA ARG A 39 13.41 -11.80 10.06
C ARG A 39 12.53 -11.26 8.95
N ILE A 40 12.05 -12.09 8.02
CA ILE A 40 11.13 -11.66 6.97
C ILE A 40 9.66 -11.65 7.39
N TYR A 41 9.36 -12.20 8.56
CA TYR A 41 8.04 -12.16 9.16
C TYR A 41 7.92 -11.00 10.14
N ASN A 42 6.68 -10.56 10.36
CA ASN A 42 6.40 -9.48 11.31
C ASN A 42 7.26 -8.24 11.03
N SER A 43 7.18 -7.74 9.80
CA SER A 43 8.00 -6.61 9.31
C SER A 43 7.29 -5.25 9.45
N VAL A 44 6.16 -5.18 10.15
CA VAL A 44 5.44 -3.93 10.42
C VAL A 44 5.71 -3.50 11.86
N HIS A 45 6.52 -2.47 11.99
CA HIS A 45 6.95 -1.92 13.29
C HIS A 45 6.57 -0.45 13.35
N LEU A 46 5.34 -0.17 13.80
CA LEU A 46 4.87 1.20 13.96
C LEU A 46 5.19 1.74 15.35
N ALA A 47 5.46 3.03 15.44
CA ALA A 47 5.50 3.72 16.73
C ALA A 47 4.08 3.98 17.24
N PRO A 48 3.90 4.17 18.56
CA PRO A 48 2.62 4.61 19.11
C PRO A 48 2.12 5.88 18.44
N ARG A 49 0.87 5.88 18.01
CA ARG A 49 0.26 7.00 17.28
C ARG A 49 -0.21 8.09 18.25
N LYS A 50 0.11 9.33 17.91
CA LYS A 50 -0.36 10.51 18.66
C LYS A 50 -1.75 10.92 18.16
N PRO A 51 -2.60 11.53 19.00
CA PRO A 51 -3.82 12.17 18.53
C PRO A 51 -3.49 13.20 17.45
N GLY A 52 -4.33 13.27 16.41
CA GLY A 52 -4.14 14.20 15.29
C GLY A 52 -2.99 13.83 14.34
N ILE A 53 -2.50 12.57 14.34
CA ILE A 53 -1.40 12.14 13.48
C ILE A 53 -1.72 12.25 11.98
N LEU A 54 -3.01 12.30 11.62
CA LEU A 54 -3.51 12.50 10.26
C LEU A 54 -3.97 13.93 10.00
N ASP A 55 -3.82 14.84 10.96
CA ASP A 55 -4.15 16.25 10.76
C ASP A 55 -3.28 16.82 9.64
N LEU A 56 -3.92 17.48 8.68
CA LEU A 56 -3.25 18.16 7.58
C LEU A 56 -3.65 19.64 7.61
N PRO A 57 -2.79 20.53 8.16
CA PRO A 57 -3.05 21.97 8.14
C PRO A 57 -3.14 22.48 6.70
N VAL A 58 -4.13 23.34 6.45
CA VAL A 58 -4.35 23.94 5.14
C VAL A 58 -3.72 25.32 5.07
N HIS A 59 -3.14 25.64 3.93
CA HIS A 59 -2.68 26.95 3.51
C HIS A 59 -3.06 27.21 2.05
N GLU A 60 -2.85 28.41 1.56
CA GLU A 60 -3.06 28.69 0.14
C GLU A 60 -2.21 27.78 -0.75
N ASN A 61 -2.81 27.32 -1.85
CA ASN A 61 -2.14 26.49 -2.85
C ASN A 61 -1.56 25.18 -2.27
N MET A 62 -2.41 24.34 -1.69
CA MET A 62 -2.05 23.00 -1.24
C MET A 62 -1.60 22.11 -2.40
N PRO A 63 -0.53 21.30 -2.22
CA PRO A 63 -0.15 20.31 -3.21
C PRO A 63 -1.16 19.16 -3.24
N VAL A 64 -1.65 18.82 -4.42
CA VAL A 64 -2.56 17.70 -4.68
C VAL A 64 -1.92 16.74 -5.65
N ILE A 65 -1.78 15.48 -5.25
CA ILE A 65 -1.30 14.38 -6.09
C ILE A 65 -2.48 13.87 -6.91
N ASN A 66 -2.36 13.91 -8.23
CA ASN A 66 -3.41 13.45 -9.14
C ASN A 66 -3.00 12.11 -9.75
N LEU A 67 -3.81 11.08 -9.54
CA LEU A 67 -3.68 9.80 -10.22
C LEU A 67 -4.07 9.97 -11.70
N VAL A 68 -3.26 9.40 -12.59
CA VAL A 68 -3.57 9.36 -14.03
C VAL A 68 -4.12 7.96 -14.34
N PRO A 69 -5.38 7.84 -14.80
CA PRO A 69 -5.97 6.54 -15.08
C PRO A 69 -5.13 5.72 -16.08
N GLY A 70 -4.82 4.48 -15.70
CA GLY A 70 -4.04 3.56 -16.54
C GLY A 70 -2.53 3.80 -16.57
N GLU A 71 -2.01 4.75 -15.78
CA GLU A 71 -0.59 5.04 -15.71
C GLU A 71 0.00 4.80 -14.31
N LEU A 72 1.31 4.60 -14.24
CA LEU A 72 2.06 4.51 -12.97
C LEU A 72 2.51 5.88 -12.46
N LEU A 73 2.49 6.88 -13.33
CA LEU A 73 2.89 8.24 -12.99
C LEU A 73 1.72 9.02 -12.41
N THR A 74 2.04 9.99 -11.58
CA THR A 74 1.10 10.95 -11.01
C THR A 74 1.48 12.36 -11.43
N ASN A 75 0.49 13.26 -11.45
CA ASN A 75 0.71 14.69 -11.64
C ASN A 75 0.56 15.43 -10.32
N LEU A 76 1.29 16.52 -10.15
CA LEU A 76 1.18 17.40 -9.00
C LEU A 76 0.50 18.71 -9.45
N THR A 77 -0.56 19.11 -8.76
CA THR A 77 -1.20 20.42 -8.91
C THR A 77 -1.18 21.17 -7.59
N PHE A 78 -1.39 22.48 -7.64
CA PHE A 78 -1.48 23.33 -6.48
C PHE A 78 -2.81 24.07 -6.53
N GLU A 79 -3.62 23.94 -5.47
CA GLU A 79 -4.96 24.49 -5.46
C GLU A 79 -5.48 24.74 -4.03
N ASN A 80 -6.51 25.54 -3.91
CA ASN A 80 -7.22 25.69 -2.64
C ASN A 80 -8.13 24.47 -2.43
N VAL A 81 -8.11 23.91 -1.23
CA VAL A 81 -8.80 22.67 -0.88
C VAL A 81 -9.83 22.94 0.22
N PRO A 82 -10.85 22.09 0.35
CA PRO A 82 -11.82 22.20 1.44
C PRO A 82 -11.14 22.10 2.81
N GLU A 83 -11.57 22.96 3.74
CA GLU A 83 -11.04 22.98 5.09
C GLU A 83 -12.15 23.19 6.14
N GLU A 84 -11.88 22.73 7.34
CA GLU A 84 -12.63 23.04 8.55
C GLU A 84 -11.62 23.23 9.69
N ASP A 85 -11.75 24.33 10.43
CA ASP A 85 -10.82 24.71 11.51
C ASP A 85 -9.33 24.68 11.08
N GLY A 86 -9.03 25.12 9.84
CA GLY A 86 -7.69 25.17 9.29
C GLY A 86 -7.09 23.81 8.94
N LYS A 87 -7.89 22.75 8.89
CA LYS A 87 -7.47 21.41 8.50
C LYS A 87 -8.21 20.92 7.27
N PHE A 88 -7.52 20.15 6.44
CA PHE A 88 -8.11 19.54 5.24
C PHE A 88 -9.25 18.60 5.59
N VAL A 89 -10.37 18.79 4.89
CA VAL A 89 -11.54 17.91 4.95
C VAL A 89 -11.64 17.13 3.63
N PRO A 90 -11.58 15.79 3.67
CA PRO A 90 -11.75 14.98 2.47
C PRO A 90 -13.12 15.15 1.82
N THR A 91 -13.14 15.01 0.50
CA THR A 91 -14.36 15.01 -0.32
C THR A 91 -14.36 13.78 -1.22
N PRO A 92 -15.46 13.45 -1.93
CA PRO A 92 -15.46 12.34 -2.88
C PRO A 92 -14.40 12.43 -3.98
N GLU A 93 -13.90 13.64 -4.27
CA GLU A 93 -12.88 13.89 -5.29
C GLU A 93 -11.46 14.02 -4.71
N LEU A 94 -11.35 14.50 -3.48
CA LEU A 94 -10.08 14.75 -2.79
C LEU A 94 -10.03 13.92 -1.51
N LEU A 95 -9.23 12.88 -1.54
CA LEU A 95 -9.02 12.00 -0.40
C LEU A 95 -7.77 12.38 0.40
N LYS A 96 -7.74 11.98 1.66
CA LYS A 96 -6.52 12.04 2.46
C LYS A 96 -5.67 10.80 2.17
N ALA A 97 -4.38 10.99 1.96
CA ALA A 97 -3.41 9.91 1.86
C ALA A 97 -2.35 10.07 2.96
N ALA A 98 -1.95 8.99 3.57
CA ALA A 98 -0.89 9.01 4.56
C ALA A 98 0.09 7.85 4.34
N VAL A 99 1.38 8.11 4.63
CA VAL A 99 2.46 7.15 4.56
C VAL A 99 3.10 7.04 5.93
N PHE A 100 2.99 5.87 6.54
CA PHE A 100 3.58 5.56 7.83
C PHE A 100 4.91 4.84 7.62
N GLU A 101 5.99 5.35 8.22
CA GLU A 101 7.23 4.62 8.31
C GLU A 101 7.03 3.40 9.22
N ARG A 102 7.33 2.19 8.71
CA ARG A 102 7.04 0.93 9.39
C ARG A 102 8.24 0.03 9.69
N HIS A 103 9.43 0.46 9.32
CA HIS A 103 10.63 -0.38 9.44
C HIS A 103 11.38 -0.16 10.75
N MET A 104 11.41 1.09 11.22
CA MET A 104 12.27 1.52 12.33
C MET A 104 11.48 2.06 13.53
N SER A 105 10.16 1.98 13.52
CA SER A 105 9.29 2.57 14.57
C SER A 105 9.61 4.04 14.86
N SER A 106 9.95 4.79 13.83
CA SER A 106 10.36 6.20 13.97
C SER A 106 9.22 7.14 14.30
N GLY A 107 7.98 6.71 14.08
CA GLY A 107 6.78 7.52 14.22
C GLY A 107 6.62 8.59 13.13
N ARG A 108 7.41 8.55 12.07
CA ARG A 108 7.28 9.48 10.94
C ARG A 108 6.04 9.12 10.12
N VAL A 109 5.22 10.12 9.86
CA VAL A 109 4.04 10.02 8.98
C VAL A 109 4.05 11.23 8.05
N GLY A 110 3.92 10.96 6.75
CA GLY A 110 3.63 11.98 5.75
C GLY A 110 2.15 11.96 5.43
N VAL A 111 1.49 13.12 5.41
CA VAL A 111 0.09 13.25 5.06
C VAL A 111 -0.02 14.17 3.85
N GLY A 112 -0.90 13.83 2.92
CA GLY A 112 -1.12 14.58 1.69
C GLY A 112 -2.53 14.42 1.15
N ILE A 113 -2.78 15.05 0.00
CA ILE A 113 -4.07 15.05 -0.68
C ILE A 113 -3.93 14.29 -1.99
N LEU A 114 -4.88 13.39 -2.24
CA LEU A 114 -4.91 12.52 -3.41
C LEU A 114 -6.21 12.74 -4.18
N ARG A 115 -6.10 12.95 -5.50
CA ARG A 115 -7.22 12.98 -6.43
C ARG A 115 -7.16 11.79 -7.38
N GLY A 116 -8.33 11.30 -7.79
CA GLY A 116 -8.47 10.25 -8.81
C GLY A 116 -8.78 8.86 -8.27
N MET A 117 -8.71 8.66 -6.96
CA MET A 117 -9.23 7.45 -6.32
C MET A 117 -10.64 7.73 -5.80
N ARG A 118 -11.64 7.05 -6.37
CA ARG A 118 -13.04 7.18 -5.92
C ARG A 118 -13.28 6.21 -4.77
N LEU A 119 -13.26 6.73 -3.56
CA LEU A 119 -13.54 5.98 -2.34
C LEU A 119 -14.55 6.77 -1.51
N ALA A 120 -15.53 6.08 -0.94
CA ALA A 120 -16.53 6.69 -0.07
C ALA A 120 -16.82 5.80 1.14
N ASN A 121 -16.92 6.41 2.31
CA ASN A 121 -17.20 5.79 3.59
C ASN A 121 -16.18 4.69 3.96
N GLY A 122 -14.89 4.98 3.80
CA GLY A 122 -13.89 3.99 4.10
C GLY A 122 -12.45 4.39 3.85
N ALA A 123 -11.58 3.38 3.95
CA ALA A 123 -10.16 3.49 3.67
C ALA A 123 -9.60 2.21 3.03
N ILE A 124 -8.55 2.38 2.26
CA ILE A 124 -7.74 1.28 1.71
C ILE A 124 -6.31 1.49 2.18
N ALA A 125 -5.67 0.43 2.64
CA ALA A 125 -4.27 0.49 3.02
C ALA A 125 -3.46 -0.70 2.49
N SER A 126 -2.16 -0.48 2.34
CA SER A 126 -1.23 -1.51 1.87
C SER A 126 0.17 -1.29 2.42
N THR A 127 0.88 -2.38 2.67
CA THR A 127 2.34 -2.38 2.90
C THR A 127 3.12 -2.83 1.67
N VAL A 128 2.43 -3.08 0.55
CA VAL A 128 3.04 -3.51 -0.70
C VAL A 128 3.25 -2.30 -1.61
N GLY A 129 4.48 -1.85 -1.70
CA GLY A 129 4.86 -0.71 -2.53
C GLY A 129 6.30 -0.89 -3.02
N HIS A 130 6.54 -0.71 -4.32
CA HIS A 130 7.82 -1.09 -4.92
C HIS A 130 9.02 -0.24 -4.47
N ASP A 131 8.80 0.94 -3.91
CA ASP A 131 9.90 1.80 -3.46
C ASP A 131 10.31 1.52 -2.02
N SER A 132 9.66 2.17 -1.07
CA SER A 132 10.04 2.11 0.35
C SER A 132 9.35 0.98 1.11
N HIS A 133 8.33 0.37 0.56
CA HIS A 133 7.45 -0.58 1.24
C HIS A 133 6.91 -0.06 2.60
N ASN A 134 6.75 1.24 2.74
CA ASN A 134 6.08 1.83 3.88
C ASN A 134 4.58 1.49 3.86
N LEU A 135 3.90 1.66 4.99
CA LEU A 135 2.47 1.49 5.05
C LEU A 135 1.79 2.74 4.48
N ILE A 136 1.05 2.56 3.40
CA ILE A 136 0.28 3.62 2.73
C ILE A 136 -1.19 3.40 3.03
N VAL A 137 -1.91 4.45 3.38
CA VAL A 137 -3.36 4.44 3.57
C VAL A 137 -3.99 5.64 2.87
N VAL A 138 -5.13 5.40 2.23
CA VAL A 138 -5.96 6.42 1.58
C VAL A 138 -7.39 6.26 2.09
N GLY A 139 -8.04 7.36 2.44
CA GLY A 139 -9.41 7.33 2.92
C GLY A 139 -10.11 8.68 2.90
N ASP A 140 -11.40 8.65 3.14
CA ASP A 140 -12.24 9.84 3.27
C ASP A 140 -12.51 10.24 4.72
N ASN A 141 -12.04 9.45 5.69
CA ASN A 141 -12.14 9.76 7.10
C ASN A 141 -11.00 9.13 7.91
N ASP A 142 -10.55 9.83 8.94
CA ASP A 142 -9.42 9.42 9.76
C ASP A 142 -9.69 8.13 10.57
N GLY A 143 -10.94 7.90 10.96
CA GLY A 143 -11.32 6.71 11.73
C GLY A 143 -11.06 5.41 10.95
N ASP A 144 -11.57 5.33 9.71
CA ASP A 144 -11.36 4.17 8.85
C ASP A 144 -9.90 4.05 8.40
N MET A 145 -9.21 5.18 8.17
CA MET A 145 -7.77 5.15 7.86
C MET A 145 -6.96 4.56 9.01
N LEU A 146 -7.20 4.96 10.25
CA LEU A 146 -6.50 4.41 11.40
C LEU A 146 -6.87 2.95 11.66
N ALA A 147 -8.14 2.57 11.49
CA ALA A 147 -8.56 1.18 11.57
C ALA A 147 -7.87 0.29 10.52
N ALA A 148 -7.65 0.81 9.31
CA ALA A 148 -6.90 0.11 8.28
C ALA A 148 -5.42 -0.07 8.64
N VAL A 149 -4.81 0.95 9.24
CA VAL A 149 -3.42 0.88 9.74
C VAL A 149 -3.30 -0.17 10.86
N ASP A 150 -4.26 -0.18 11.82
CA ASP A 150 -4.29 -1.17 12.91
C ASP A 150 -4.44 -2.59 12.39
N ALA A 151 -5.31 -2.80 11.40
CA ALA A 151 -5.52 -4.12 10.80
C ALA A 151 -4.27 -4.63 10.08
N LEU A 152 -3.54 -3.77 9.35
CA LEU A 152 -2.29 -4.15 8.70
C LEU A 152 -1.17 -4.42 9.71
N GLU A 153 -1.09 -3.67 10.80
CA GLU A 153 -0.14 -3.92 11.88
C GLU A 153 -0.40 -5.29 12.51
N ALA A 154 -1.67 -5.60 12.85
CA ALA A 154 -2.07 -6.88 13.41
C ALA A 154 -1.81 -8.07 12.46
N ALA A 155 -2.01 -7.87 11.15
CA ALA A 155 -1.76 -8.89 10.12
C ALA A 155 -0.29 -8.98 9.70
N SER A 156 0.60 -8.12 10.21
CA SER A 156 2.01 -8.00 9.78
C SER A 156 2.17 -7.62 8.32
N GLY A 157 1.23 -6.86 7.76
CA GLY A 157 1.25 -6.33 6.40
C GLY A 157 0.23 -6.95 5.46
N GLY A 158 0.26 -6.52 4.19
CA GLY A 158 -0.65 -6.96 3.14
C GLY A 158 -1.48 -5.82 2.55
N PHE A 159 -2.74 -6.12 2.26
CA PHE A 159 -3.75 -5.17 1.79
C PHE A 159 -4.97 -5.25 2.70
N VAL A 160 -5.60 -4.13 2.95
CA VAL A 160 -6.83 -4.07 3.74
C VAL A 160 -7.78 -3.02 3.17
N VAL A 161 -9.06 -3.32 3.25
CA VAL A 161 -10.15 -2.38 2.99
C VAL A 161 -10.95 -2.25 4.29
N VAL A 162 -11.26 -1.02 4.67
CA VAL A 162 -12.14 -0.72 5.80
C VAL A 162 -13.30 0.09 5.28
N SER A 163 -14.50 -0.24 5.72
CA SER A 163 -15.70 0.54 5.42
C SER A 163 -16.56 0.64 6.66
N GLN A 164 -16.91 1.88 7.03
CA GLN A 164 -17.75 2.19 8.19
C GLN A 164 -17.23 1.51 9.48
N GLY A 165 -15.94 1.59 9.73
CA GLY A 165 -15.27 1.00 10.88
C GLY A 165 -15.09 -0.52 10.85
N LYS A 166 -15.44 -1.19 9.75
CA LYS A 166 -15.33 -2.64 9.61
C LYS A 166 -14.27 -3.03 8.58
N VAL A 167 -13.35 -3.87 9.00
CA VAL A 167 -12.39 -4.54 8.10
C VAL A 167 -13.17 -5.54 7.23
N GLN A 168 -12.92 -5.49 5.92
CA GLN A 168 -13.58 -6.32 4.91
C GLN A 168 -12.72 -7.53 4.54
#